data_aab2b4533e057c374070cd2a4177552a
#
_entry.id   aab2b4533e057c374070cd2a4177552a
#
_cell.length_a   1.000
_cell.length_b   1.000
_cell.length_c   1.000
_cell.angle_alpha   90.00
_cell.angle_beta   90.00
_cell.angle_gamma   90.00
#
_symmetry.space_group_name_H-M   'P 1'
#
loop_
_entity.id
_entity.type
_entity.pdbx_description
1 polymer ?
#
loop_
_entity_poly.entity_id
_entity_poly.type
_entity_poly.pdbx_seq_one_letter_code
_entity_poly.pdbx_strand_id
1 'polypeptide(L)'
;MKNGVMMQYFEWNLHNDGKLWVQLKEDAKHLHDIGITSVWIPPAYKADEQQDEGYAVYDLYDLGEFDQKGTVRTKYGTRHELEEAVTALHENGIAVYLDTVMNQKTGADYTEKFMACEVDPENREQVIGAPVEVEGWTGYSFPGRGDKYSPFKWHWYHFSGTDQVYETGKRAIYLIQGEGKKWSEGVDGENGNYDFLIFNDVDFDHPEVVEEMKRWGVWIAQTLDADGMRLDALKHIKNAFIADFMHNVRASRGKEFYAVGEYWSGDFESLEAYLDAVDHQIDLFDAPLHFKLFTASQQGRDFDMRTLLDDTLVQKYPTLAVTFVDNHDSQRGSSLESQVKSWFKPLAYGLILLMKEGYPCVFYGDYYSMKGEGSPHRPILDILLDARRSRAFGEQTDYFDHPNTVGFTRSGDAQHPDSGLALLLSNGEDGEKVMSVGVMHANETWHEITGSYDDELTIGDDGKALFKVHGGKLAVWVRKKD
;
A
#
# COMPACT_ATOMS: atom_id res chain seq x y z
N MET A 1 3.59 -20.25 -9.80
CA MET A 1 3.53 -18.81 -9.42
C MET A 1 4.85 -18.46 -8.77
N LYS A 2 5.47 -17.34 -9.13
CA LYS A 2 6.64 -16.85 -8.38
C LYS A 2 6.15 -16.39 -7.01
N ASN A 3 6.87 -16.72 -5.93
CA ASN A 3 6.60 -16.18 -4.58
C ASN A 3 7.01 -14.69 -4.52
N GLY A 4 6.24 -13.84 -5.19
CA GLY A 4 6.51 -12.40 -5.26
C GLY A 4 6.41 -11.71 -3.91
N VAL A 5 7.17 -10.63 -3.74
CA VAL A 5 7.10 -9.70 -2.60
C VAL A 5 7.19 -8.28 -3.12
N MET A 6 6.24 -7.44 -2.72
CA MET A 6 6.28 -6.00 -2.91
C MET A 6 7.04 -5.36 -1.74
N MET A 7 7.77 -4.28 -2.00
CA MET A 7 8.26 -3.38 -0.97
C MET A 7 7.73 -1.97 -1.21
N GLN A 8 7.05 -1.40 -0.21
CA GLN A 8 6.83 0.04 -0.15
C GLN A 8 8.16 0.71 0.21
N TYR A 9 8.80 1.39 -0.77
CA TYR A 9 10.16 1.92 -0.60
C TYR A 9 10.17 3.37 -0.10
N PHE A 10 9.34 3.69 0.87
CA PHE A 10 9.33 4.98 1.58
C PHE A 10 8.58 4.87 2.91
N GLU A 11 8.81 5.86 3.77
CA GLU A 11 8.06 6.10 5.00
C GLU A 11 7.75 7.61 5.10
N TRP A 12 6.81 8.01 5.97
CA TRP A 12 6.31 9.37 6.01
C TRP A 12 7.38 10.43 6.29
N ASN A 13 8.30 10.15 7.25
CA ASN A 13 9.26 11.10 7.76
C ASN A 13 10.64 11.06 7.05
N LEU A 14 10.72 10.55 5.83
CA LEU A 14 11.96 10.57 5.06
C LEU A 14 12.57 11.97 4.97
N HIS A 15 13.89 12.04 4.97
CA HIS A 15 14.59 13.32 4.85
C HIS A 15 14.31 14.02 3.52
N ASN A 16 14.12 15.35 3.56
CA ASN A 16 14.02 16.19 2.37
C ASN A 16 15.42 16.53 1.84
N ASP A 17 16.21 15.53 1.49
CA ASP A 17 17.58 15.71 0.96
C ASP A 17 17.72 15.41 -0.53
N GLY A 18 16.63 14.98 -1.18
CA GLY A 18 16.59 14.66 -2.61
C GLY A 18 17.35 13.41 -2.99
N LYS A 19 17.56 12.47 -2.08
CA LYS A 19 18.43 11.31 -2.33
C LYS A 19 17.72 9.97 -2.45
N LEU A 20 16.40 9.92 -2.29
CA LEU A 20 15.70 8.64 -2.30
C LEU A 20 15.87 7.89 -3.62
N TRP A 21 15.82 8.59 -4.76
CA TRP A 21 15.99 7.97 -6.06
C TRP A 21 17.41 7.42 -6.26
N VAL A 22 18.42 8.14 -5.80
CA VAL A 22 19.82 7.67 -5.84
C VAL A 22 19.99 6.45 -4.93
N GLN A 23 19.44 6.48 -3.73
CA GLN A 23 19.45 5.35 -2.82
C GLN A 23 18.73 4.12 -3.41
N LEU A 24 17.56 4.30 -4.00
CA LEU A 24 16.79 3.23 -4.64
C LEU A 24 17.56 2.59 -5.79
N LYS A 25 18.24 3.40 -6.61
CA LYS A 25 19.14 2.92 -7.67
C LYS A 25 20.27 2.06 -7.11
N GLU A 26 20.93 2.52 -6.05
CA GLU A 26 22.02 1.80 -5.41
C GLU A 26 21.55 0.50 -4.73
N ASP A 27 20.33 0.49 -4.19
CA ASP A 27 19.73 -0.65 -3.51
C ASP A 27 19.13 -1.71 -4.45
N ALA A 28 18.95 -1.43 -5.74
CA ALA A 28 18.23 -2.31 -6.67
C ALA A 28 18.76 -3.76 -6.65
N LYS A 29 20.08 -3.93 -6.65
CA LYS A 29 20.69 -5.27 -6.55
C LYS A 29 20.42 -5.94 -5.20
N HIS A 30 20.52 -5.20 -4.10
CA HIS A 30 20.24 -5.73 -2.77
C HIS A 30 18.79 -6.20 -2.64
N LEU A 31 17.83 -5.39 -3.13
CA LEU A 31 16.41 -5.73 -3.13
C LEU A 31 16.14 -7.03 -3.91
N HIS A 32 16.76 -7.18 -5.10
CA HIS A 32 16.68 -8.44 -5.84
C HIS A 32 17.25 -9.62 -5.04
N ASP A 33 18.42 -9.44 -4.44
CA ASP A 33 19.14 -10.52 -3.73
C ASP A 33 18.34 -11.02 -2.51
N ILE A 34 17.58 -10.15 -1.84
CA ILE A 34 16.69 -10.53 -0.72
C ILE A 34 15.32 -11.03 -1.16
N GLY A 35 15.00 -11.02 -2.47
CA GLY A 35 13.77 -11.60 -3.02
C GLY A 35 12.61 -10.62 -3.22
N ILE A 36 12.84 -9.30 -3.18
CA ILE A 36 11.85 -8.30 -3.59
C ILE A 36 11.65 -8.39 -5.09
N THR A 37 10.41 -8.46 -5.53
CA THR A 37 10.02 -8.61 -6.94
C THR A 37 9.36 -7.38 -7.52
N SER A 38 8.87 -6.49 -6.66
CA SER A 38 8.35 -5.18 -7.05
C SER A 38 8.59 -4.14 -5.97
N VAL A 39 8.64 -2.89 -6.39
CA VAL A 39 8.77 -1.73 -5.52
C VAL A 39 7.61 -0.77 -5.79
N TRP A 40 6.87 -0.43 -4.75
CA TRP A 40 5.96 0.70 -4.74
C TRP A 40 6.74 1.93 -4.29
N ILE A 41 6.92 2.90 -5.22
CA ILE A 41 7.62 4.16 -4.98
C ILE A 41 6.63 5.25 -4.52
N PRO A 42 7.07 6.26 -3.72
CA PRO A 42 6.20 7.36 -3.32
C PRO A 42 5.74 8.19 -4.52
N PRO A 43 4.72 9.09 -4.33
CA PRO A 43 4.30 10.00 -5.39
C PRO A 43 5.49 10.76 -5.98
N ALA A 44 5.71 10.61 -7.30
CA ALA A 44 6.93 11.07 -7.95
C ALA A 44 6.84 12.49 -8.53
N TYR A 45 5.64 13.08 -8.51
CA TYR A 45 5.34 14.38 -9.10
C TYR A 45 5.41 15.53 -8.08
N LYS A 46 5.36 16.77 -8.58
CA LYS A 46 5.52 17.99 -7.78
C LYS A 46 4.35 18.20 -6.82
N ALA A 47 4.69 18.29 -5.54
CA ALA A 47 3.79 18.76 -4.49
C ALA A 47 3.81 20.30 -4.37
N ASP A 48 2.97 20.85 -3.51
CA ASP A 48 2.88 22.29 -3.25
C ASP A 48 4.10 22.85 -2.51
N GLU A 49 4.83 22.00 -1.78
CA GLU A 49 6.10 22.31 -1.12
C GLU A 49 7.15 21.21 -1.38
N GLN A 50 8.43 21.58 -1.39
CA GLN A 50 9.53 20.63 -1.63
C GLN A 50 9.59 19.48 -0.61
N GLN A 51 9.20 19.75 0.62
CA GLN A 51 9.31 18.80 1.73
C GLN A 51 8.13 17.85 1.82
N ASP A 52 7.05 18.10 1.07
CA ASP A 52 5.84 17.27 1.09
C ASP A 52 6.11 15.86 0.50
N GLU A 53 5.46 14.87 1.05
CA GLU A 53 5.56 13.46 0.67
C GLU A 53 4.98 13.17 -0.72
N GLY A 54 4.35 14.16 -1.37
CA GLY A 54 3.75 14.08 -2.70
C GLY A 54 2.23 13.96 -2.70
N TYR A 55 1.59 13.90 -1.51
CA TYR A 55 0.13 13.82 -1.38
C TYR A 55 -0.56 15.19 -1.46
N ALA A 56 0.17 16.28 -1.21
CA ALA A 56 -0.26 17.65 -1.50
C ALA A 56 0.01 18.01 -2.97
N VAL A 57 -0.75 17.40 -3.87
CA VAL A 57 -0.49 17.41 -5.32
C VAL A 57 -0.64 18.79 -5.93
N TYR A 58 0.44 19.29 -6.55
CA TYR A 58 0.43 20.50 -7.36
C TYR A 58 0.42 20.22 -8.86
N ASP A 59 1.49 19.62 -9.41
CA ASP A 59 1.61 19.35 -10.85
C ASP A 59 1.98 17.90 -11.14
N LEU A 60 1.00 17.15 -11.63
CA LEU A 60 1.14 15.72 -11.96
C LEU A 60 2.15 15.44 -13.09
N TYR A 61 2.46 16.44 -13.93
CA TYR A 61 3.40 16.30 -15.05
C TYR A 61 4.83 16.77 -14.73
N ASP A 62 5.08 17.26 -13.52
CA ASP A 62 6.41 17.67 -13.09
C ASP A 62 7.02 16.62 -12.15
N LEU A 63 7.86 15.76 -12.68
CA LEU A 63 8.56 14.70 -11.94
C LEU A 63 9.86 15.20 -11.26
N GLY A 64 9.98 16.49 -10.97
CA GLY A 64 11.23 17.10 -10.51
C GLY A 64 12.10 17.59 -11.66
N GLU A 65 11.47 18.18 -12.70
CA GLU A 65 12.11 18.69 -13.92
C GLU A 65 12.03 20.21 -14.03
N PHE A 66 10.97 20.83 -13.51
CA PHE A 66 10.71 22.26 -13.67
C PHE A 66 10.90 23.03 -12.36
N ASP A 67 11.38 24.28 -12.47
CA ASP A 67 11.44 25.20 -11.32
C ASP A 67 10.02 25.68 -10.99
N GLN A 68 9.40 24.99 -10.06
CA GLN A 68 8.04 25.25 -9.57
C GLN A 68 8.02 25.09 -8.05
N LYS A 69 7.22 25.87 -7.35
CA LYS A 69 7.15 25.88 -5.88
C LYS A 69 8.52 26.08 -5.21
N GLY A 70 9.37 26.92 -5.85
CA GLY A 70 10.69 27.28 -5.33
C GLY A 70 11.77 26.18 -5.46
N THR A 71 11.51 25.14 -6.26
CA THR A 71 12.46 24.04 -6.43
C THR A 71 12.30 23.33 -7.77
N VAL A 72 13.41 22.77 -8.29
CA VAL A 72 13.35 21.86 -9.44
C VAL A 72 13.01 20.43 -8.98
N ARG A 73 13.72 19.90 -7.99
CA ARG A 73 13.51 18.54 -7.50
C ARG A 73 12.24 18.40 -6.66
N THR A 74 11.72 17.20 -6.56
CA THR A 74 10.75 16.81 -5.50
C THR A 74 11.49 16.53 -4.18
N LYS A 75 10.78 16.17 -3.11
CA LYS A 75 11.39 15.67 -1.86
C LYS A 75 12.44 14.59 -2.13
N TYR A 76 12.19 13.74 -3.10
CA TYR A 76 12.90 12.49 -3.35
C TYR A 76 14.04 12.59 -4.35
N GLY A 77 14.04 13.62 -5.21
CA GLY A 77 15.07 13.83 -6.22
C GLY A 77 14.55 14.47 -7.50
N THR A 78 15.38 14.47 -8.53
CA THR A 78 15.07 14.95 -9.88
C THR A 78 14.46 13.84 -10.75
N ARG A 79 13.81 14.23 -11.84
CA ARG A 79 13.30 13.30 -12.85
C ARG A 79 14.37 12.35 -13.38
N HIS A 80 15.55 12.88 -13.67
CA HIS A 80 16.66 12.08 -14.20
C HIS A 80 17.07 10.97 -13.21
N GLU A 81 17.22 11.30 -11.92
CA GLU A 81 17.54 10.32 -10.89
C GLU A 81 16.45 9.26 -10.72
N LEU A 82 15.17 9.64 -10.87
CA LEU A 82 14.04 8.71 -10.88
C LEU A 82 14.10 7.75 -12.06
N GLU A 83 14.34 8.25 -13.28
CA GLU A 83 14.47 7.43 -14.50
C GLU A 83 15.66 6.45 -14.38
N GLU A 84 16.78 6.87 -13.79
CA GLU A 84 17.91 5.99 -13.50
C GLU A 84 17.57 4.92 -12.45
N ALA A 85 16.80 5.25 -11.40
CA ALA A 85 16.37 4.30 -10.39
C ALA A 85 15.44 3.23 -10.98
N VAL A 86 14.47 3.64 -11.78
CA VAL A 86 13.56 2.71 -12.49
C VAL A 86 14.36 1.78 -13.42
N THR A 87 15.30 2.32 -14.17
CA THR A 87 16.20 1.51 -15.05
C THR A 87 16.95 0.47 -14.23
N ALA A 88 17.55 0.86 -13.11
CA ALA A 88 18.30 -0.07 -12.25
C ALA A 88 17.42 -1.17 -11.64
N LEU A 89 16.18 -0.86 -11.27
CA LEU A 89 15.21 -1.85 -10.79
C LEU A 89 14.89 -2.87 -11.90
N HIS A 90 14.58 -2.40 -13.10
CA HIS A 90 14.31 -3.28 -14.26
C HIS A 90 15.50 -4.16 -14.63
N GLU A 91 16.71 -3.62 -14.62
CA GLU A 91 17.95 -4.40 -14.86
C GLU A 91 18.14 -5.52 -13.83
N ASN A 92 17.59 -5.37 -12.64
CA ASN A 92 17.58 -6.38 -11.58
C ASN A 92 16.27 -7.20 -11.55
N GLY A 93 15.37 -7.06 -12.54
CA GLY A 93 14.14 -7.85 -12.66
C GLY A 93 13.08 -7.48 -11.62
N ILE A 94 13.10 -6.26 -11.09
CA ILE A 94 12.15 -5.72 -10.13
C ILE A 94 11.16 -4.81 -10.85
N ALA A 95 9.86 -5.08 -10.69
CA ALA A 95 8.79 -4.26 -11.23
C ALA A 95 8.63 -2.96 -10.43
N VAL A 96 8.16 -1.89 -11.08
CA VAL A 96 7.95 -0.57 -10.46
C VAL A 96 6.47 -0.21 -10.48
N TYR A 97 5.92 0.07 -9.30
CA TYR A 97 4.55 0.53 -9.11
C TYR A 97 4.54 1.98 -8.62
N LEU A 98 3.82 2.82 -9.37
CA LEU A 98 3.73 4.25 -9.12
C LEU A 98 2.64 4.54 -8.09
N ASP A 99 2.91 5.37 -7.10
CA ASP A 99 1.85 5.93 -6.27
C ASP A 99 1.04 6.95 -7.08
N THR A 100 -0.27 6.77 -7.13
CA THR A 100 -1.17 7.50 -8.03
C THR A 100 -2.22 8.26 -7.22
N VAL A 101 -1.90 9.51 -6.87
CA VAL A 101 -2.75 10.41 -6.08
C VAL A 101 -3.57 11.29 -7.01
N MET A 102 -4.85 11.01 -7.14
CA MET A 102 -5.73 11.66 -8.12
C MET A 102 -6.84 12.47 -7.46
N ASN A 103 -7.17 12.17 -6.20
CA ASN A 103 -8.36 12.71 -5.56
C ASN A 103 -8.31 14.23 -5.34
N GLN A 104 -7.14 14.78 -5.05
CA GLN A 104 -7.03 16.17 -4.61
C GLN A 104 -5.88 16.95 -5.25
N LYS A 105 -6.00 18.28 -5.22
CA LYS A 105 -4.94 19.22 -5.61
C LYS A 105 -4.84 20.39 -4.61
N THR A 106 -3.61 20.87 -4.41
CA THR A 106 -3.35 22.07 -3.58
C THR A 106 -2.20 22.89 -4.15
N GLY A 107 -1.89 24.03 -3.52
CA GLY A 107 -0.82 24.92 -3.97
C GLY A 107 -1.15 25.69 -5.25
N ALA A 108 -2.42 26.03 -5.49
CA ALA A 108 -2.83 26.79 -6.67
C ALA A 108 -2.01 28.07 -6.87
N ASP A 109 -1.89 28.52 -8.12
CA ASP A 109 -1.08 29.70 -8.50
C ASP A 109 -1.83 31.02 -8.27
N TYR A 110 -3.16 30.98 -8.29
CA TYR A 110 -4.02 32.14 -8.08
C TYR A 110 -5.40 31.76 -7.53
N THR A 111 -6.08 32.75 -6.95
CA THR A 111 -7.45 32.58 -6.44
C THR A 111 -8.48 32.85 -7.54
N GLU A 112 -9.64 32.23 -7.41
CA GLU A 112 -10.80 32.44 -8.25
C GLU A 112 -12.05 32.65 -7.39
N LYS A 113 -13.04 33.37 -7.94
CA LYS A 113 -14.35 33.58 -7.31
C LYS A 113 -15.38 32.61 -7.88
N PHE A 114 -16.12 31.96 -7.01
CA PHE A 114 -17.16 31.03 -7.36
C PHE A 114 -18.23 30.93 -6.26
N MET A 115 -19.40 30.40 -6.60
CA MET A 115 -20.43 30.13 -5.61
C MET A 115 -20.19 28.78 -4.94
N ALA A 116 -20.36 28.71 -3.62
CA ALA A 116 -20.23 27.48 -2.85
C ALA A 116 -21.18 27.45 -1.65
N CYS A 117 -21.49 26.24 -1.18
CA CYS A 117 -22.22 26.02 0.06
C CYS A 117 -21.31 25.33 1.07
N GLU A 118 -21.27 25.82 2.30
CA GLU A 118 -20.68 25.07 3.41
C GLU A 118 -21.52 23.82 3.69
N VAL A 119 -20.87 22.68 3.94
CA VAL A 119 -21.53 21.43 4.29
C VAL A 119 -21.09 20.96 5.69
N ASP A 120 -21.91 20.10 6.29
CA ASP A 120 -21.59 19.46 7.57
C ASP A 120 -20.44 18.44 7.35
N PRO A 121 -19.34 18.51 8.10
CA PRO A 121 -18.23 17.57 7.93
C PRO A 121 -18.59 16.12 8.29
N GLU A 122 -19.60 15.90 9.13
CA GLU A 122 -20.07 14.58 9.53
C GLU A 122 -21.24 14.05 8.65
N ASN A 123 -21.88 14.95 7.88
CA ASN A 123 -22.88 14.61 6.89
C ASN A 123 -22.83 15.56 5.70
N ARG A 124 -21.98 15.27 4.74
CA ARG A 124 -21.65 16.14 3.61
C ARG A 124 -22.78 16.39 2.63
N GLU A 125 -23.85 15.59 2.70
CA GLU A 125 -25.10 15.87 1.99
C GLU A 125 -25.91 17.00 2.65
N GLN A 126 -25.60 17.33 3.91
CA GLN A 126 -26.26 18.41 4.63
C GLN A 126 -25.58 19.76 4.38
N VAL A 127 -26.22 20.62 3.58
CA VAL A 127 -25.79 21.99 3.33
C VAL A 127 -26.08 22.89 4.56
N ILE A 128 -25.09 23.67 4.95
CA ILE A 128 -25.19 24.66 6.04
C ILE A 128 -25.33 26.07 5.43
N GLY A 129 -26.56 26.59 5.40
CA GLY A 129 -26.82 27.94 4.89
C GLY A 129 -27.07 28.00 3.38
N ALA A 130 -27.20 29.23 2.88
CA ALA A 130 -27.42 29.51 1.46
C ALA A 130 -26.06 29.56 0.71
N PRO A 131 -26.05 29.34 -0.63
CA PRO A 131 -24.86 29.56 -1.44
C PRO A 131 -24.33 30.97 -1.28
N VAL A 132 -23.01 31.10 -1.13
CA VAL A 132 -22.29 32.36 -1.03
C VAL A 132 -21.16 32.42 -2.06
N GLU A 133 -20.82 33.61 -2.52
CA GLU A 133 -19.61 33.81 -3.30
C GLU A 133 -18.39 33.68 -2.37
N VAL A 134 -17.47 32.82 -2.70
CA VAL A 134 -16.19 32.67 -2.01
C VAL A 134 -15.03 32.89 -2.97
N GLU A 135 -13.87 33.26 -2.41
CA GLU A 135 -12.61 33.33 -3.15
C GLU A 135 -11.71 32.16 -2.67
N GLY A 136 -11.38 31.23 -3.56
CA GLY A 136 -10.61 30.03 -3.26
C GLY A 136 -9.37 29.86 -4.11
N TRP A 137 -8.35 29.20 -3.59
CA TRP A 137 -7.12 28.82 -4.28
C TRP A 137 -7.38 27.63 -5.21
N THR A 138 -7.86 27.90 -6.44
CA THR A 138 -8.32 26.88 -7.39
C THR A 138 -7.73 27.02 -8.79
N GLY A 139 -6.98 28.09 -9.07
CA GLY A 139 -6.40 28.34 -10.38
C GLY A 139 -4.98 27.82 -10.52
N TYR A 140 -4.73 26.85 -11.43
CA TYR A 140 -3.41 26.28 -11.68
C TYR A 140 -2.97 26.54 -13.11
N SER A 141 -1.92 27.34 -13.28
CA SER A 141 -1.35 27.74 -14.58
C SER A 141 -0.01 27.06 -14.89
N PHE A 142 0.65 26.51 -13.87
CA PHE A 142 1.94 25.83 -13.97
C PHE A 142 3.03 26.67 -14.68
N PRO A 143 3.36 27.85 -14.16
CA PRO A 143 4.19 28.82 -14.89
C PRO A 143 5.60 28.31 -15.20
N GLY A 144 6.17 27.44 -14.36
CA GLY A 144 7.50 26.86 -14.60
C GLY A 144 7.52 25.78 -15.69
N ARG A 145 6.44 25.00 -15.79
CA ARG A 145 6.29 23.97 -16.83
C ARG A 145 5.69 24.52 -18.13
N GLY A 146 4.81 25.48 -18.04
CA GLY A 146 4.02 25.97 -19.17
C GLY A 146 3.09 24.90 -19.73
N ASP A 147 3.12 24.71 -21.05
CA ASP A 147 2.28 23.73 -21.75
C ASP A 147 3.01 22.42 -22.08
N LYS A 148 4.25 22.22 -21.59
CA LYS A 148 4.98 20.98 -21.81
C LYS A 148 4.25 19.81 -21.19
N TYR A 149 4.08 18.73 -21.93
CA TYR A 149 3.33 17.50 -21.64
C TYR A 149 1.81 17.64 -21.64
N SER A 150 1.23 18.73 -21.13
CA SER A 150 -0.20 19.04 -21.20
C SER A 150 -0.44 20.54 -21.18
N PRO A 151 -1.31 21.09 -22.07
CA PRO A 151 -1.76 22.48 -22.02
C PRO A 151 -2.90 22.69 -21.01
N PHE A 152 -3.40 21.66 -20.37
CA PHE A 152 -4.54 21.72 -19.45
C PHE A 152 -4.22 22.63 -18.24
N LYS A 153 -5.18 23.48 -17.89
CA LYS A 153 -5.13 24.36 -16.71
C LYS A 153 -6.33 24.03 -15.83
N TRP A 154 -6.09 24.02 -14.53
CA TRP A 154 -7.16 23.75 -13.59
C TRP A 154 -7.81 25.05 -13.14
N HIS A 155 -9.12 24.99 -12.99
CA HIS A 155 -9.98 26.08 -12.54
C HIS A 155 -10.99 25.55 -11.53
N TRP A 156 -11.64 26.46 -10.78
CA TRP A 156 -12.62 26.11 -9.75
C TRP A 156 -13.68 25.10 -10.24
N TYR A 157 -14.08 25.19 -11.50
CA TYR A 157 -15.12 24.31 -12.07
C TYR A 157 -14.63 22.88 -12.40
N HIS A 158 -13.37 22.58 -12.20
CA HIS A 158 -12.81 21.22 -12.29
C HIS A 158 -12.81 20.49 -10.93
N PHE A 159 -13.36 21.14 -9.90
CA PHE A 159 -13.43 20.58 -8.55
C PHE A 159 -14.88 20.46 -8.10
N SER A 160 -15.22 19.42 -7.31
CA SER A 160 -16.52 19.22 -6.66
C SER A 160 -16.60 19.99 -5.35
N GLY A 161 -15.50 20.05 -4.60
CA GLY A 161 -15.42 20.74 -3.31
C GLY A 161 -14.05 21.27 -2.99
N THR A 162 -13.97 22.09 -1.92
CA THR A 162 -12.71 22.68 -1.44
C THR A 162 -12.77 23.06 0.02
N ASP A 163 -11.61 23.00 0.71
CA ASP A 163 -11.36 23.67 2.00
C ASP A 163 -10.37 24.83 1.88
N GLN A 164 -9.98 25.21 0.63
CA GLN A 164 -8.94 26.19 0.31
C GLN A 164 -9.49 27.62 0.10
N VAL A 165 -10.49 28.03 0.88
CA VAL A 165 -11.11 29.36 0.79
C VAL A 165 -10.25 30.41 1.48
N TYR A 166 -9.94 31.50 0.75
CA TYR A 166 -8.96 32.53 1.14
C TYR A 166 -9.37 33.35 2.36
N GLU A 167 -10.66 33.73 2.47
CA GLU A 167 -11.06 34.84 3.38
C GLU A 167 -11.53 34.41 4.77
N THR A 168 -11.86 33.13 5.00
CA THR A 168 -12.62 32.79 6.20
C THR A 168 -11.77 32.48 7.43
N GLY A 169 -10.51 32.11 7.27
CA GLY A 169 -9.68 31.58 8.37
C GLY A 169 -10.32 30.37 9.09
N LYS A 170 -11.48 29.93 8.61
CA LYS A 170 -12.31 28.84 9.11
C LYS A 170 -12.01 27.60 8.25
N ARG A 171 -11.62 26.53 8.88
CA ARG A 171 -11.58 25.24 8.20
C ARG A 171 -13.02 24.74 8.04
N ALA A 172 -13.54 24.78 6.83
CA ALA A 172 -14.86 24.29 6.46
C ALA A 172 -14.79 23.63 5.09
N ILE A 173 -15.67 22.65 4.87
CA ILE A 173 -15.80 21.98 3.60
C ILE A 173 -16.86 22.73 2.78
N TYR A 174 -16.50 23.15 1.58
CA TYR A 174 -17.38 23.86 0.66
C TYR A 174 -17.68 22.99 -0.56
N LEU A 175 -18.96 22.67 -0.76
CA LEU A 175 -19.45 22.09 -2.00
C LEU A 175 -19.57 23.23 -3.04
N ILE A 176 -18.85 23.13 -4.13
CA ILE A 176 -18.84 24.11 -5.23
C ILE A 176 -20.22 24.06 -5.93
N GLN A 177 -20.72 25.25 -6.28
CA GLN A 177 -22.03 25.41 -6.91
C GLN A 177 -21.89 25.81 -8.38
N GLY A 178 -22.71 25.23 -9.24
CA GLY A 178 -22.73 25.51 -10.69
C GLY A 178 -23.55 24.47 -11.43
N GLU A 179 -23.62 24.59 -12.75
CA GLU A 179 -24.30 23.59 -13.57
C GLU A 179 -23.59 22.25 -13.48
N GLY A 180 -24.32 21.19 -13.09
CA GLY A 180 -23.80 19.83 -12.92
C GLY A 180 -22.97 19.59 -11.66
N LYS A 181 -22.77 20.60 -10.79
CA LYS A 181 -21.96 20.48 -9.57
C LYS A 181 -22.71 19.76 -8.45
N LYS A 182 -22.10 18.70 -7.97
CA LYS A 182 -22.54 17.88 -6.81
C LYS A 182 -21.36 17.04 -6.34
N TRP A 183 -21.49 16.36 -5.20
CA TRP A 183 -20.59 15.27 -4.84
C TRP A 183 -20.74 14.11 -5.84
N SER A 184 -19.64 13.44 -6.16
CA SER A 184 -19.65 12.26 -7.02
C SER A 184 -20.50 11.14 -6.41
N GLU A 185 -21.18 10.39 -7.26
CA GLU A 185 -21.83 9.14 -6.90
C GLU A 185 -20.84 7.97 -7.13
N GLY A 186 -21.02 6.87 -6.37
CA GLY A 186 -20.13 5.70 -6.49
C GLY A 186 -18.81 5.89 -5.75
N VAL A 187 -18.85 6.62 -4.64
CA VAL A 187 -17.85 6.77 -3.59
C VAL A 187 -18.33 6.08 -2.31
N ASP A 188 -17.54 6.04 -1.25
CA ASP A 188 -17.96 5.49 0.04
C ASP A 188 -19.09 6.32 0.68
N GLY A 189 -19.99 5.65 1.40
CA GLY A 189 -21.12 6.27 2.09
C GLY A 189 -20.81 6.87 3.47
N GLU A 190 -19.59 6.81 3.93
CA GLU A 190 -19.16 7.43 5.19
C GLU A 190 -19.44 8.94 5.15
N ASN A 191 -19.84 9.52 6.26
CA ASN A 191 -20.27 10.93 6.36
C ASN A 191 -21.38 11.34 5.34
N GLY A 192 -22.25 10.40 4.97
CA GLY A 192 -23.31 10.61 3.96
C GLY A 192 -22.82 10.45 2.52
N ASN A 193 -21.70 11.05 2.18
CA ASN A 193 -20.98 10.92 0.92
C ASN A 193 -19.51 11.27 1.15
N TYR A 194 -18.58 10.39 0.77
CA TYR A 194 -17.16 10.60 1.10
C TYR A 194 -16.31 10.99 -0.11
N ASP A 195 -16.88 11.70 -1.09
CA ASP A 195 -16.15 12.27 -2.23
C ASP A 195 -14.99 13.17 -1.76
N PHE A 196 -15.29 14.18 -0.98
CA PHE A 196 -14.27 15.10 -0.45
C PHE A 196 -13.38 14.44 0.63
N LEU A 197 -12.05 14.49 0.43
CA LEU A 197 -11.07 14.13 1.46
C LEU A 197 -10.42 15.38 2.05
N ILE A 198 -9.65 16.11 1.25
CA ILE A 198 -8.87 17.31 1.63
C ILE A 198 -8.63 18.22 0.41
N PHE A 199 -8.24 19.46 0.62
CA PHE A 199 -7.80 20.44 -0.39
C PHE A 199 -8.87 20.76 -1.45
N ASN A 200 -8.50 20.75 -2.73
CA ASN A 200 -9.43 20.89 -3.85
C ASN A 200 -9.74 19.49 -4.39
N ASP A 201 -10.94 19.05 -4.19
CA ASP A 201 -11.45 17.74 -4.55
C ASP A 201 -11.74 17.65 -6.05
N VAL A 202 -11.12 16.71 -6.74
CA VAL A 202 -11.16 16.59 -8.21
C VAL A 202 -12.50 16.05 -8.67
N ASP A 203 -13.21 16.78 -9.56
CA ASP A 203 -14.52 16.40 -10.07
C ASP A 203 -14.43 15.34 -11.19
N PHE A 204 -14.57 14.07 -10.86
CA PHE A 204 -14.56 12.96 -11.81
C PHE A 204 -15.88 12.80 -12.60
N ASP A 205 -16.84 13.70 -12.43
CA ASP A 205 -18.01 13.85 -13.33
C ASP A 205 -17.77 14.90 -14.41
N HIS A 206 -16.72 15.73 -14.31
CA HIS A 206 -16.37 16.73 -15.29
C HIS A 206 -15.62 16.12 -16.49
N PRO A 207 -16.14 16.20 -17.74
CA PRO A 207 -15.55 15.48 -18.89
C PRO A 207 -14.08 15.85 -19.18
N GLU A 208 -13.72 17.15 -19.07
CA GLU A 208 -12.34 17.58 -19.32
C GLU A 208 -11.36 17.02 -18.29
N VAL A 209 -11.80 16.88 -17.03
CA VAL A 209 -11.01 16.27 -15.94
C VAL A 209 -10.78 14.79 -16.23
N VAL A 210 -11.84 14.05 -16.58
CA VAL A 210 -11.75 12.62 -16.90
C VAL A 210 -10.76 12.38 -18.05
N GLU A 211 -10.84 13.16 -19.13
CA GLU A 211 -9.95 13.04 -20.29
C GLU A 211 -8.49 13.40 -19.91
N GLU A 212 -8.31 14.45 -19.13
CA GLU A 212 -6.96 14.86 -18.70
C GLU A 212 -6.32 13.84 -17.76
N MET A 213 -7.05 13.30 -16.79
CA MET A 213 -6.54 12.30 -15.88
C MET A 213 -6.19 10.99 -16.60
N LYS A 214 -7.00 10.56 -17.59
CA LYS A 214 -6.65 9.41 -18.45
C LYS A 214 -5.39 9.67 -19.27
N ARG A 215 -5.24 10.87 -19.84
CA ARG A 215 -4.03 11.27 -20.58
C ARG A 215 -2.81 11.23 -19.68
N TRP A 216 -2.93 11.78 -18.48
CA TRP A 216 -1.86 11.76 -17.50
C TRP A 216 -1.47 10.33 -17.10
N GLY A 217 -2.42 9.46 -16.81
CA GLY A 217 -2.17 8.07 -16.45
C GLY A 217 -1.38 7.31 -17.52
N VAL A 218 -1.73 7.51 -18.79
CA VAL A 218 -0.97 6.96 -19.92
C VAL A 218 0.43 7.57 -20.00
N TRP A 219 0.53 8.89 -19.87
CA TRP A 219 1.79 9.61 -19.96
C TRP A 219 2.79 9.16 -18.88
N ILE A 220 2.37 9.09 -17.61
CA ILE A 220 3.28 8.73 -16.52
C ILE A 220 3.72 7.26 -16.61
N ALA A 221 2.78 6.35 -16.95
CA ALA A 221 3.07 4.94 -17.12
C ALA A 221 4.07 4.68 -18.25
N GLN A 222 3.95 5.42 -19.36
CA GLN A 222 4.89 5.32 -20.49
C GLN A 222 6.22 6.01 -20.23
N THR A 223 6.20 7.19 -19.61
CA THR A 223 7.38 8.01 -19.32
C THR A 223 8.37 7.27 -18.41
N LEU A 224 7.86 6.58 -17.40
CA LEU A 224 8.66 5.83 -16.44
C LEU A 224 8.75 4.33 -16.77
N ASP A 225 8.18 3.89 -17.89
CA ASP A 225 8.04 2.47 -18.23
C ASP A 225 7.48 1.60 -17.07
N ALA A 226 6.59 2.16 -16.29
CA ALA A 226 6.06 1.52 -15.08
C ALA A 226 5.37 0.20 -15.38
N ASP A 227 5.35 -0.70 -14.39
CA ASP A 227 4.72 -2.02 -14.47
C ASP A 227 3.37 -2.08 -13.75
N GLY A 228 3.05 -1.05 -12.99
CA GLY A 228 1.78 -0.94 -12.29
C GLY A 228 1.60 0.37 -11.54
N MET A 229 0.48 0.45 -10.82
CA MET A 229 0.10 1.60 -9.99
C MET A 229 -0.46 1.15 -8.64
N ARG A 230 -0.16 1.92 -7.60
CA ARG A 230 -0.94 1.97 -6.36
C ARG A 230 -1.90 3.14 -6.47
N LEU A 231 -3.17 2.87 -6.35
CA LEU A 231 -4.25 3.86 -6.45
C LEU A 231 -4.59 4.35 -5.05
N ASP A 232 -4.32 5.63 -4.81
CA ASP A 232 -4.54 6.30 -3.54
C ASP A 232 -6.02 6.60 -3.29
N ALA A 233 -6.46 6.54 -2.03
CA ALA A 233 -7.70 7.11 -1.52
C ALA A 233 -8.99 6.68 -2.27
N LEU A 234 -9.14 5.42 -2.60
CA LEU A 234 -10.24 4.90 -3.43
C LEU A 234 -11.65 5.09 -2.83
N LYS A 235 -11.77 5.26 -1.52
CA LYS A 235 -13.05 5.61 -0.86
C LYS A 235 -13.64 6.92 -1.39
N HIS A 236 -12.78 7.82 -1.88
CA HIS A 236 -13.10 9.19 -2.24
C HIS A 236 -13.20 9.39 -3.77
N ILE A 237 -12.85 8.37 -4.56
CA ILE A 237 -12.85 8.48 -6.02
C ILE A 237 -13.97 7.63 -6.60
N LYS A 238 -14.73 8.21 -7.53
CA LYS A 238 -15.78 7.52 -8.26
C LYS A 238 -15.28 6.19 -8.83
N ASN A 239 -15.85 5.06 -8.39
CA ASN A 239 -15.43 3.71 -8.77
C ASN A 239 -15.45 3.48 -10.29
N ALA A 240 -16.49 3.99 -10.98
CA ALA A 240 -16.59 3.87 -12.44
C ALA A 240 -15.45 4.60 -13.18
N PHE A 241 -14.95 5.72 -12.62
CA PHE A 241 -13.76 6.39 -13.17
C PHE A 241 -12.53 5.51 -13.02
N ILE A 242 -12.30 4.89 -11.87
CA ILE A 242 -11.15 4.01 -11.63
C ILE A 242 -11.14 2.83 -12.61
N ALA A 243 -12.27 2.19 -12.83
CA ALA A 243 -12.39 1.09 -13.79
C ALA A 243 -12.04 1.53 -15.23
N ASP A 244 -12.56 2.68 -15.66
CA ASP A 244 -12.30 3.25 -16.98
C ASP A 244 -10.85 3.76 -17.13
N PHE A 245 -10.29 4.41 -16.10
CA PHE A 245 -8.91 4.84 -16.04
C PHE A 245 -7.94 3.66 -16.19
N MET A 246 -8.14 2.59 -15.44
CA MET A 246 -7.29 1.41 -15.51
C MET A 246 -7.40 0.69 -16.86
N HIS A 247 -8.62 0.59 -17.42
CA HIS A 247 -8.80 0.08 -18.76
C HIS A 247 -8.00 0.86 -19.80
N ASN A 248 -8.07 2.20 -19.74
CA ASN A 248 -7.36 3.09 -20.65
C ASN A 248 -5.82 2.97 -20.53
N VAL A 249 -5.29 2.98 -19.29
CA VAL A 249 -3.85 2.83 -19.06
C VAL A 249 -3.36 1.47 -19.57
N ARG A 250 -4.04 0.38 -19.24
CA ARG A 250 -3.69 -0.98 -19.69
C ARG A 250 -3.71 -1.11 -21.21
N ALA A 251 -4.72 -0.57 -21.86
CA ALA A 251 -4.80 -0.56 -23.32
C ALA A 251 -3.61 0.14 -23.98
N SER A 252 -3.09 1.20 -23.35
CA SER A 252 -1.95 1.97 -23.87
C SER A 252 -0.60 1.28 -23.69
N ARG A 253 -0.48 0.38 -22.71
CA ARG A 253 0.80 -0.25 -22.36
C ARG A 253 1.16 -1.44 -23.26
N GLY A 254 0.15 -2.16 -23.79
CA GLY A 254 0.38 -3.35 -24.62
C GLY A 254 1.13 -4.49 -23.91
N LYS A 255 1.28 -4.40 -22.57
CA LYS A 255 1.84 -5.42 -21.67
C LYS A 255 0.96 -5.52 -20.42
N GLU A 256 1.13 -6.58 -19.65
CA GLU A 256 0.51 -6.69 -18.33
C GLU A 256 0.85 -5.45 -17.49
N PHE A 257 -0.15 -4.87 -16.83
CA PHE A 257 0.00 -3.69 -16.01
C PHE A 257 -0.79 -3.88 -14.72
N TYR A 258 -0.05 -3.99 -13.63
CA TYR A 258 -0.59 -4.28 -12.31
C TYR A 258 -1.30 -3.06 -11.70
N ALA A 259 -2.29 -3.31 -10.84
CA ALA A 259 -2.90 -2.26 -10.04
C ALA A 259 -3.30 -2.80 -8.66
N VAL A 260 -2.98 -2.05 -7.63
CA VAL A 260 -3.47 -2.24 -6.28
C VAL A 260 -4.03 -0.94 -5.75
N GLY A 261 -5.17 -1.01 -5.08
CA GLY A 261 -5.86 0.15 -4.54
C GLY A 261 -5.83 0.20 -3.02
N GLU A 262 -5.81 1.41 -2.50
CA GLU A 262 -6.02 1.67 -1.08
C GLU A 262 -7.49 2.01 -0.82
N TYR A 263 -8.19 1.06 -0.19
CA TYR A 263 -9.52 1.28 0.37
C TYR A 263 -9.43 1.10 1.89
N TRP A 264 -9.23 2.22 2.60
CA TRP A 264 -8.91 2.20 4.04
C TRP A 264 -10.15 1.95 4.89
N SER A 265 -10.48 0.69 5.08
CA SER A 265 -11.58 0.22 5.94
C SER A 265 -11.21 -1.11 6.59
N GLY A 266 -11.54 -1.25 7.87
CA GLY A 266 -11.45 -2.53 8.59
C GLY A 266 -12.64 -3.47 8.32
N ASP A 267 -13.63 -3.00 7.58
CA ASP A 267 -14.81 -3.75 7.22
C ASP A 267 -14.65 -4.47 5.89
N PHE A 268 -14.64 -5.80 5.92
CA PHE A 268 -14.48 -6.63 4.72
C PHE A 268 -15.60 -6.40 3.70
N GLU A 269 -16.86 -6.23 4.14
CA GLU A 269 -18.01 -6.08 3.23
C GLU A 269 -17.87 -4.82 2.37
N SER A 270 -17.28 -3.74 2.92
CA SER A 270 -16.97 -2.52 2.15
C SER A 270 -15.94 -2.76 1.06
N LEU A 271 -14.88 -3.55 1.33
CA LEU A 271 -13.87 -3.90 0.32
C LEU A 271 -14.46 -4.80 -0.75
N GLU A 272 -15.28 -5.78 -0.37
CA GLU A 272 -15.98 -6.67 -1.30
C GLU A 272 -16.89 -5.88 -2.24
N ALA A 273 -17.72 -4.98 -1.70
CA ALA A 273 -18.59 -4.12 -2.48
C ALA A 273 -17.81 -3.23 -3.47
N TYR A 274 -16.64 -2.74 -3.05
CA TYR A 274 -15.77 -1.97 -3.94
C TYR A 274 -15.16 -2.83 -5.06
N LEU A 275 -14.68 -4.03 -4.76
CA LEU A 275 -14.19 -4.97 -5.78
C LEU A 275 -15.26 -5.31 -6.81
N ASP A 276 -16.49 -5.55 -6.37
CA ASP A 276 -17.63 -5.77 -7.26
C ASP A 276 -17.89 -4.55 -8.15
N ALA A 277 -17.82 -3.34 -7.59
CA ALA A 277 -18.06 -2.10 -8.32
C ALA A 277 -17.01 -1.80 -9.40
N VAL A 278 -15.78 -2.32 -9.26
CA VAL A 278 -14.71 -2.20 -10.26
C VAL A 278 -14.48 -3.49 -11.06
N ASP A 279 -15.44 -4.44 -11.03
CA ASP A 279 -15.41 -5.72 -11.76
C ASP A 279 -14.12 -6.51 -11.48
N HIS A 280 -13.64 -6.51 -10.24
CA HIS A 280 -12.43 -7.21 -9.79
C HIS A 280 -11.17 -6.91 -10.64
N GLN A 281 -11.09 -5.71 -11.23
CA GLN A 281 -9.99 -5.35 -12.14
C GLN A 281 -8.70 -4.95 -11.42
N ILE A 282 -8.75 -4.72 -10.11
CA ILE A 282 -7.60 -4.32 -9.30
C ILE A 282 -7.53 -5.16 -8.03
N ASP A 283 -6.34 -5.31 -7.48
CA ASP A 283 -6.15 -5.83 -6.13
C ASP A 283 -6.41 -4.72 -5.09
N LEU A 284 -6.64 -5.09 -3.84
CA LEU A 284 -6.71 -4.14 -2.74
C LEU A 284 -5.71 -4.49 -1.64
N PHE A 285 -5.21 -3.48 -0.94
CA PHE A 285 -4.54 -3.69 0.33
C PHE A 285 -5.53 -4.28 1.34
N ASP A 286 -5.12 -5.35 2.02
CA ASP A 286 -5.95 -6.05 3.03
C ASP A 286 -5.96 -5.26 4.35
N ALA A 287 -6.65 -4.13 4.35
CA ALA A 287 -6.81 -3.30 5.55
C ALA A 287 -7.53 -4.06 6.69
N PRO A 288 -8.55 -4.91 6.47
CA PRO A 288 -9.09 -5.78 7.52
C PRO A 288 -8.03 -6.62 8.22
N LEU A 289 -7.10 -7.27 7.47
CA LEU A 289 -6.00 -8.03 8.08
C LEU A 289 -5.07 -7.12 8.89
N HIS A 290 -4.69 -5.95 8.35
CA HIS A 290 -3.87 -4.98 9.07
C HIS A 290 -4.49 -4.62 10.43
N PHE A 291 -5.78 -4.28 10.48
CA PHE A 291 -6.46 -3.94 11.74
C PHE A 291 -6.54 -5.11 12.72
N LYS A 292 -6.63 -6.35 12.23
CA LYS A 292 -6.52 -7.55 13.08
C LYS A 292 -5.11 -7.74 13.64
N LEU A 293 -4.07 -7.55 12.84
CA LEU A 293 -2.68 -7.58 13.29
C LEU A 293 -2.41 -6.48 14.32
N PHE A 294 -2.91 -5.26 14.07
CA PHE A 294 -2.85 -4.17 15.03
C PHE A 294 -3.51 -4.55 16.35
N THR A 295 -4.77 -5.00 16.31
CA THR A 295 -5.55 -5.39 17.50
C THR A 295 -4.86 -6.53 18.25
N ALA A 296 -4.39 -7.57 17.58
CA ALA A 296 -3.64 -8.67 18.17
C ALA A 296 -2.38 -8.18 18.89
N SER A 297 -1.67 -7.23 18.29
CA SER A 297 -0.48 -6.63 18.89
C SER A 297 -0.78 -5.84 20.16
N GLN A 298 -1.96 -5.20 20.25
CA GLN A 298 -2.41 -4.42 21.41
C GLN A 298 -2.88 -5.31 22.56
N GLN A 299 -3.68 -6.33 22.25
CA GLN A 299 -4.29 -7.24 23.23
C GLN A 299 -3.33 -8.34 23.71
N GLY A 300 -2.31 -8.68 22.93
CA GLY A 300 -1.36 -9.74 23.29
C GLY A 300 -2.10 -11.08 23.49
N ARG A 301 -1.85 -11.74 24.62
CA ARG A 301 -2.41 -13.07 24.96
C ARG A 301 -3.95 -13.12 25.01
N ASP A 302 -4.60 -11.98 25.14
CA ASP A 302 -6.06 -11.91 25.24
C ASP A 302 -6.74 -11.92 23.86
N PHE A 303 -5.97 -11.72 22.77
CA PHE A 303 -6.44 -11.87 21.40
C PHE A 303 -6.52 -13.34 21.00
N ASP A 304 -7.65 -13.76 20.46
CA ASP A 304 -7.84 -15.12 19.95
C ASP A 304 -7.25 -15.27 18.55
N MET A 305 -6.05 -15.84 18.46
CA MET A 305 -5.32 -16.02 17.19
C MET A 305 -6.07 -16.91 16.18
N ARG A 306 -7.07 -17.69 16.60
CA ARG A 306 -7.89 -18.50 15.68
C ARG A 306 -8.67 -17.64 14.70
N THR A 307 -8.98 -16.41 15.09
CA THR A 307 -9.79 -15.44 14.31
C THR A 307 -8.98 -14.48 13.47
N LEU A 308 -7.66 -14.67 13.42
CA LEU A 308 -6.74 -13.70 12.81
C LEU A 308 -7.00 -13.47 11.32
N LEU A 309 -7.45 -14.49 10.62
CA LEU A 309 -7.77 -14.41 9.18
C LEU A 309 -9.27 -14.27 8.88
N ASP A 310 -10.15 -14.34 9.89
CA ASP A 310 -11.59 -14.25 9.67
C ASP A 310 -11.96 -12.87 9.10
N ASP A 311 -12.87 -12.84 8.13
CA ASP A 311 -13.34 -11.60 7.49
C ASP A 311 -12.21 -10.68 7.01
N THR A 312 -11.18 -11.28 6.40
CA THR A 312 -10.09 -10.59 5.74
C THR A 312 -10.16 -10.78 4.24
N LEU A 313 -9.56 -9.87 3.49
CA LEU A 313 -9.54 -9.97 2.04
C LEU A 313 -8.78 -11.21 1.57
N VAL A 314 -7.64 -11.53 2.20
CA VAL A 314 -6.82 -12.70 1.86
C VAL A 314 -7.55 -14.02 2.10
N GLN A 315 -8.45 -14.08 3.08
CA GLN A 315 -9.28 -15.28 3.31
C GLN A 315 -10.31 -15.49 2.21
N LYS A 316 -10.94 -14.42 1.74
CA LYS A 316 -12.08 -14.48 0.81
C LYS A 316 -11.67 -14.37 -0.66
N TYR A 317 -10.72 -13.48 -0.95
CA TYR A 317 -10.21 -13.17 -2.29
C TYR A 317 -8.68 -13.26 -2.33
N PRO A 318 -8.09 -14.43 -2.12
CA PRO A 318 -6.64 -14.61 -1.92
C PRO A 318 -5.77 -14.09 -3.07
N THR A 319 -6.32 -14.03 -4.28
CA THR A 319 -5.60 -13.57 -5.48
C THR A 319 -5.73 -12.06 -5.71
N LEU A 320 -6.60 -11.37 -4.96
CA LEU A 320 -6.83 -9.93 -5.04
C LEU A 320 -6.35 -9.19 -3.78
N ALA A 321 -5.74 -9.92 -2.84
CA ALA A 321 -5.32 -9.37 -1.57
C ALA A 321 -3.83 -9.04 -1.55
N VAL A 322 -3.49 -7.77 -1.31
CA VAL A 322 -2.14 -7.34 -0.95
C VAL A 322 -2.04 -7.25 0.56
N THR A 323 -1.36 -8.21 1.17
CA THR A 323 -1.21 -8.27 2.63
C THR A 323 -0.05 -7.38 3.10
N PHE A 324 -0.21 -6.69 4.21
CA PHE A 324 0.81 -5.80 4.78
C PHE A 324 0.72 -5.76 6.30
N VAL A 325 1.80 -5.38 6.96
CA VAL A 325 1.85 -5.21 8.42
C VAL A 325 1.61 -3.75 8.79
N ASP A 326 2.41 -2.86 8.26
CA ASP A 326 2.27 -1.41 8.40
C ASP A 326 2.55 -0.73 7.05
N ASN A 327 2.20 0.55 6.95
CA ASN A 327 2.52 1.45 5.85
C ASN A 327 2.82 2.86 6.38
N HIS A 328 3.00 3.83 5.50
CA HIS A 328 3.28 5.22 5.84
C HIS A 328 2.12 5.94 6.56
N ASP A 329 0.88 5.46 6.41
CA ASP A 329 -0.30 6.03 7.07
C ASP A 329 -0.59 5.39 8.42
N SER A 330 -0.29 4.09 8.60
CA SER A 330 -0.45 3.40 9.88
C SER A 330 0.70 3.65 10.85
N GLN A 331 1.85 4.15 10.38
CA GLN A 331 3.01 4.40 11.22
C GLN A 331 2.73 5.47 12.30
N ARG A 332 3.55 5.45 13.34
CA ARG A 332 3.43 6.37 14.46
C ARG A 332 3.53 7.84 14.03
N GLY A 333 2.58 8.66 14.50
CA GLY A 333 2.51 10.09 14.22
C GLY A 333 1.83 10.46 12.91
N SER A 334 1.36 9.50 12.14
CA SER A 334 0.51 9.73 10.96
C SER A 334 -0.96 9.95 11.34
N SER A 335 -1.77 10.40 10.40
CA SER A 335 -3.20 10.69 10.63
C SER A 335 -4.05 9.43 10.88
N LEU A 336 -3.63 8.30 10.34
CA LEU A 336 -4.31 7.00 10.46
C LEU A 336 -3.55 6.03 11.37
N GLU A 337 -2.80 6.56 12.34
CA GLU A 337 -1.93 5.78 13.23
C GLU A 337 -2.63 4.54 13.78
N SER A 338 -2.16 3.39 13.34
CA SER A 338 -2.58 2.05 13.77
C SER A 338 -1.40 1.07 13.76
N GLN A 339 -0.24 1.56 14.20
CA GLN A 339 1.02 0.82 14.12
C GLN A 339 0.96 -0.49 14.92
N VAL A 340 1.32 -1.59 14.27
CA VAL A 340 1.53 -2.89 14.91
C VAL A 340 2.71 -2.80 15.87
N LYS A 341 2.52 -3.23 17.13
CA LYS A 341 3.59 -3.19 18.14
C LYS A 341 4.80 -4.00 17.71
N SER A 342 5.99 -3.48 17.99
CA SER A 342 7.28 -4.05 17.57
C SER A 342 7.43 -5.54 17.92
N TRP A 343 6.94 -5.99 19.09
CA TRP A 343 7.02 -7.39 19.49
C TRP A 343 6.21 -8.34 18.58
N PHE A 344 5.13 -7.85 17.97
CA PHE A 344 4.24 -8.66 17.12
C PHE A 344 4.63 -8.60 15.64
N LYS A 345 5.40 -7.61 15.20
CA LYS A 345 5.82 -7.48 13.80
C LYS A 345 6.48 -8.75 13.24
N PRO A 346 7.41 -9.42 13.94
CA PRO A 346 7.95 -10.69 13.45
C PRO A 346 6.87 -11.76 13.19
N LEU A 347 5.86 -11.88 14.08
CA LEU A 347 4.76 -12.81 13.91
C LEU A 347 3.91 -12.45 12.68
N ALA A 348 3.57 -11.18 12.55
CA ALA A 348 2.78 -10.66 11.43
C ALA A 348 3.49 -10.87 10.08
N TYR A 349 4.79 -10.53 9.98
CA TYR A 349 5.57 -10.79 8.78
C TYR A 349 5.78 -12.27 8.50
N GLY A 350 5.97 -13.10 9.54
CA GLY A 350 6.02 -14.55 9.40
C GLY A 350 4.73 -15.09 8.76
N LEU A 351 3.57 -14.61 9.19
CA LEU A 351 2.28 -14.96 8.61
C LEU A 351 2.22 -14.56 7.12
N ILE A 352 2.31 -13.27 6.80
CA ILE A 352 2.05 -12.77 5.45
C ILE A 352 3.12 -13.18 4.42
N LEU A 353 4.37 -13.35 4.84
CA LEU A 353 5.46 -13.76 3.94
C LEU A 353 5.47 -15.26 3.63
N LEU A 354 5.04 -16.11 4.56
CA LEU A 354 5.19 -17.56 4.41
C LEU A 354 3.90 -18.30 4.02
N MET A 355 2.72 -17.67 4.19
CA MET A 355 1.46 -18.23 3.73
C MET A 355 1.40 -18.32 2.21
N LYS A 356 0.54 -19.22 1.71
CA LYS A 356 0.35 -19.48 0.27
C LYS A 356 -0.38 -18.33 -0.42
N GLU A 357 -1.39 -17.84 0.23
CA GLU A 357 -2.32 -16.84 -0.27
C GLU A 357 -1.82 -15.41 -0.03
N GLY A 358 -2.30 -14.49 -0.86
CA GLY A 358 -1.99 -13.06 -0.79
C GLY A 358 -0.65 -12.68 -1.40
N TYR A 359 -0.53 -11.39 -1.73
CA TYR A 359 0.69 -10.78 -2.22
C TYR A 359 1.26 -9.87 -1.13
N PRO A 360 2.33 -10.28 -0.42
CA PRO A 360 2.84 -9.54 0.72
C PRO A 360 3.59 -8.27 0.32
N CYS A 361 3.34 -7.20 1.06
CA CYS A 361 4.06 -5.93 0.99
C CYS A 361 4.88 -5.71 2.27
N VAL A 362 6.18 -5.49 2.11
CA VAL A 362 7.10 -5.12 3.19
C VAL A 362 7.21 -3.61 3.27
N PHE A 363 7.07 -3.05 4.46
CA PHE A 363 7.16 -1.62 4.69
C PHE A 363 8.63 -1.17 4.87
N TYR A 364 9.02 -0.08 4.20
CA TYR A 364 10.35 0.53 4.30
C TYR A 364 10.76 0.79 5.77
N GLY A 365 9.83 1.36 6.55
CA GLY A 365 10.08 1.69 7.95
C GLY A 365 10.43 0.49 8.81
N ASP A 366 9.90 -0.69 8.52
CA ASP A 366 10.20 -1.92 9.23
C ASP A 366 11.52 -2.56 8.77
N TYR A 367 11.92 -2.33 7.53
CA TYR A 367 13.15 -2.89 6.98
C TYR A 367 14.38 -1.98 7.20
N TYR A 368 14.26 -0.66 6.89
CA TYR A 368 15.35 0.32 6.97
C TYR A 368 15.33 1.16 8.26
N SER A 369 14.24 1.15 9.00
CA SER A 369 13.95 2.00 10.16
C SER A 369 13.17 3.29 9.80
N MET A 370 12.38 3.76 10.75
CA MET A 370 11.71 5.06 10.72
C MET A 370 12.49 6.07 11.54
N LYS A 371 12.39 7.34 11.19
CA LYS A 371 13.07 8.42 11.91
C LYS A 371 12.59 8.49 13.37
N GLY A 372 13.51 8.29 14.31
CA GLY A 372 13.24 8.33 15.75
C GLY A 372 12.68 7.05 16.36
N GLU A 373 12.52 6.00 15.58
CA GLU A 373 12.11 4.66 16.01
C GLU A 373 13.34 3.80 16.33
N GLY A 374 13.09 2.70 17.07
CA GLY A 374 14.15 1.75 17.48
C GLY A 374 14.73 0.95 16.32
N SER A 375 15.42 -0.14 16.65
CA SER A 375 16.07 -1.01 15.67
C SER A 375 15.04 -1.57 14.68
N PRO A 376 15.34 -1.56 13.38
CA PRO A 376 14.47 -2.15 12.37
C PRO A 376 14.40 -3.67 12.54
N HIS A 377 13.35 -4.27 11.99
CA HIS A 377 13.17 -5.72 12.00
C HIS A 377 13.95 -6.44 10.89
N ARG A 378 14.91 -5.75 10.26
CA ARG A 378 15.67 -6.26 9.12
C ARG A 378 16.24 -7.66 9.32
N PRO A 379 16.92 -8.01 10.45
CA PRO A 379 17.50 -9.34 10.60
C PRO A 379 16.48 -10.48 10.49
N ILE A 380 15.31 -10.32 11.11
CA ILE A 380 14.24 -11.34 10.99
C ILE A 380 13.56 -11.28 9.62
N LEU A 381 13.41 -10.10 9.02
CA LEU A 381 12.85 -9.95 7.67
C LEU A 381 13.75 -10.60 6.62
N ASP A 382 15.07 -10.47 6.70
CA ASP A 382 16.02 -11.15 5.81
C ASP A 382 15.84 -12.68 5.85
N ILE A 383 15.66 -13.25 7.05
CA ILE A 383 15.40 -14.69 7.23
C ILE A 383 14.06 -15.09 6.60
N LEU A 384 13.00 -14.32 6.85
CA LEU A 384 11.65 -14.61 6.35
C LEU A 384 11.55 -14.45 4.83
N LEU A 385 12.22 -13.44 4.26
CA LEU A 385 12.31 -13.24 2.81
C LEU A 385 13.07 -14.39 2.11
N ASP A 386 14.17 -14.84 2.71
CA ASP A 386 14.89 -16.01 2.20
C ASP A 386 14.03 -17.28 2.29
N ALA A 387 13.34 -17.49 3.43
CA ALA A 387 12.42 -18.61 3.59
C ALA A 387 11.26 -18.57 2.58
N ARG A 388 10.68 -17.38 2.30
CA ARG A 388 9.67 -17.23 1.25
C ARG A 388 10.20 -17.66 -0.10
N ARG A 389 11.38 -17.15 -0.48
CA ARG A 389 11.99 -17.43 -1.78
C ARG A 389 12.39 -18.87 -1.97
N SER A 390 12.84 -19.54 -0.89
CA SER A 390 13.50 -20.86 -0.97
C SER A 390 12.68 -22.01 -0.38
N ARG A 391 11.75 -21.75 0.55
CA ARG A 391 11.06 -22.76 1.35
C ARG A 391 9.54 -22.76 1.23
N ALA A 392 8.90 -21.60 1.02
CA ALA A 392 7.46 -21.44 1.07
C ALA A 392 6.75 -21.93 -0.21
N PHE A 393 6.88 -23.21 -0.55
CA PHE A 393 6.26 -23.83 -1.73
C PHE A 393 5.36 -25.01 -1.33
N GLY A 394 4.57 -25.48 -2.28
CA GLY A 394 3.63 -26.60 -2.11
C GLY A 394 2.32 -26.19 -1.43
N GLU A 395 1.51 -27.18 -1.07
CA GLU A 395 0.22 -26.96 -0.44
C GLU A 395 0.37 -26.49 1.01
N GLN A 396 -0.59 -25.69 1.47
CA GLN A 396 -0.68 -25.22 2.85
C GLN A 396 -1.67 -26.09 3.62
N THR A 397 -1.32 -26.38 4.87
CA THR A 397 -2.23 -26.99 5.86
C THR A 397 -2.24 -26.11 7.10
N ASP A 398 -3.42 -25.61 7.46
CA ASP A 398 -3.62 -24.68 8.57
C ASP A 398 -3.88 -25.39 9.90
N TYR A 399 -3.39 -24.79 10.98
CA TYR A 399 -3.54 -25.24 12.38
C TYR A 399 -3.95 -24.06 13.27
N PHE A 400 -5.09 -23.42 12.93
CA PHE A 400 -5.69 -22.33 13.68
C PHE A 400 -6.72 -22.88 14.68
N ASP A 401 -6.31 -23.78 15.56
CA ASP A 401 -7.14 -24.56 16.47
C ASP A 401 -6.89 -24.26 17.96
N HIS A 402 -5.99 -23.34 18.29
CA HIS A 402 -5.70 -22.93 19.67
C HIS A 402 -5.65 -21.40 19.79
N PRO A 403 -6.26 -20.80 20.84
CA PRO A 403 -6.42 -19.33 20.93
C PRO A 403 -5.10 -18.54 20.95
N ASN A 404 -4.01 -19.12 21.43
CA ASN A 404 -2.74 -18.43 21.56
C ASN A 404 -1.59 -19.07 20.75
N THR A 405 -1.79 -20.24 20.17
CA THR A 405 -0.78 -20.89 19.36
C THR A 405 -1.40 -21.35 18.05
N VAL A 406 -1.03 -20.70 16.95
CA VAL A 406 -1.50 -21.04 15.60
C VAL A 406 -0.31 -21.27 14.68
N GLY A 407 -0.56 -21.84 13.54
CA GLY A 407 0.48 -22.05 12.55
C GLY A 407 -0.04 -22.71 11.28
N PHE A 408 0.86 -22.96 10.37
CA PHE A 408 0.60 -23.74 9.16
C PHE A 408 1.86 -24.45 8.68
N THR A 409 1.70 -25.36 7.77
CA THR A 409 2.80 -26.02 7.05
C THR A 409 2.68 -25.74 5.56
N ARG A 410 3.83 -25.72 4.89
CA ARG A 410 3.94 -25.79 3.43
C ARG A 410 4.62 -27.09 3.07
N SER A 411 4.01 -27.87 2.20
CA SER A 411 4.48 -29.24 1.92
C SER A 411 5.75 -29.33 1.08
N GLY A 412 6.23 -28.21 0.53
CA GLY A 412 7.23 -28.24 -0.52
C GLY A 412 6.70 -28.80 -1.84
N ASP A 413 7.51 -28.80 -2.87
CA ASP A 413 7.20 -29.39 -4.17
C ASP A 413 8.44 -29.95 -4.89
N ALA A 414 8.22 -30.75 -5.92
CA ALA A 414 9.30 -31.38 -6.67
C ALA A 414 10.14 -30.41 -7.54
N GLN A 415 9.63 -29.23 -7.82
CA GLN A 415 10.34 -28.19 -8.60
C GLN A 415 11.32 -27.43 -7.71
N HIS A 416 11.10 -27.44 -6.39
CA HIS A 416 11.92 -26.82 -5.36
C HIS A 416 12.33 -27.88 -4.33
N PRO A 417 13.36 -28.70 -4.60
CA PRO A 417 13.66 -29.91 -3.81
C PRO A 417 13.93 -29.69 -2.32
N ASP A 418 14.41 -28.48 -1.95
CA ASP A 418 14.68 -28.13 -0.55
C ASP A 418 13.53 -27.35 0.11
N SER A 419 12.38 -27.24 -0.56
CA SER A 419 11.24 -26.49 -0.06
C SER A 419 10.43 -27.30 0.97
N GLY A 420 9.52 -26.60 1.62
CA GLY A 420 8.74 -27.07 2.76
C GLY A 420 9.13 -26.33 4.03
N LEU A 421 8.14 -25.98 4.83
CA LEU A 421 8.33 -25.34 6.15
C LEU A 421 7.15 -25.63 7.08
N ALA A 422 7.40 -25.43 8.37
CA ALA A 422 6.36 -25.32 9.39
C ALA A 422 6.54 -24.00 10.13
N LEU A 423 5.50 -23.17 10.13
CA LEU A 423 5.43 -21.91 10.89
C LEU A 423 4.55 -22.11 12.11
N LEU A 424 5.03 -21.66 13.28
CA LEU A 424 4.20 -21.46 14.47
C LEU A 424 4.31 -20.01 14.95
N LEU A 425 3.21 -19.49 15.46
CA LEU A 425 3.07 -18.17 16.06
C LEU A 425 2.45 -18.33 17.44
N SER A 426 3.00 -17.69 18.45
CA SER A 426 2.40 -17.59 19.78
C SER A 426 2.32 -16.15 20.25
N ASN A 427 1.13 -15.69 20.64
CA ASN A 427 0.92 -14.40 21.30
C ASN A 427 0.82 -14.51 22.84
N GLY A 428 0.98 -15.73 23.37
CA GLY A 428 0.84 -16.04 24.81
C GLY A 428 2.07 -16.74 25.38
N GLU A 429 1.82 -17.90 25.97
CA GLU A 429 2.85 -18.78 26.54
C GLU A 429 3.58 -19.57 25.46
N ASP A 430 4.62 -20.33 25.86
CA ASP A 430 5.25 -21.33 24.98
C ASP A 430 4.19 -22.30 24.44
N GLY A 431 4.29 -22.63 23.17
CA GLY A 431 3.32 -23.48 22.48
C GLY A 431 3.99 -24.59 21.69
N GLU A 432 3.22 -25.65 21.44
CA GLU A 432 3.64 -26.75 20.58
C GLU A 432 2.46 -27.33 19.82
N LYS A 433 2.72 -27.87 18.62
CA LYS A 433 1.72 -28.53 17.79
C LYS A 433 2.32 -29.72 17.05
N VAL A 434 1.57 -30.82 16.99
CA VAL A 434 1.84 -31.89 16.03
C VAL A 434 1.28 -31.45 14.68
N MET A 435 2.18 -31.20 13.70
CA MET A 435 1.79 -30.78 12.37
C MET A 435 2.38 -31.71 11.31
N SER A 436 1.70 -31.83 10.17
CA SER A 436 2.15 -32.59 9.02
C SER A 436 2.81 -31.68 7.97
N VAL A 437 4.02 -32.02 7.60
CA VAL A 437 4.73 -31.40 6.45
C VAL A 437 4.65 -32.30 5.20
N GLY A 438 4.03 -33.47 5.34
CA GLY A 438 3.85 -34.45 4.27
C GLY A 438 4.85 -35.59 4.32
N VAL A 439 4.40 -36.77 3.86
CA VAL A 439 5.21 -38.03 3.87
C VAL A 439 6.47 -37.93 3.00
N MET A 440 6.54 -36.98 2.08
CA MET A 440 7.74 -36.75 1.28
C MET A 440 8.95 -36.28 2.12
N HIS A 441 8.70 -35.79 3.34
CA HIS A 441 9.72 -35.35 4.30
C HIS A 441 10.00 -36.40 5.39
N ALA A 442 9.42 -37.59 5.28
CA ALA A 442 9.61 -38.67 6.28
C ALA A 442 11.09 -38.95 6.54
N ASN A 443 11.47 -39.05 7.82
CA ASN A 443 12.83 -39.31 8.30
C ASN A 443 13.85 -38.16 8.02
N GLU A 444 13.41 -36.99 7.52
CA GLU A 444 14.28 -35.82 7.40
C GLU A 444 14.54 -35.17 8.76
N THR A 445 15.74 -34.65 8.93
CA THR A 445 16.08 -33.78 10.07
C THR A 445 15.72 -32.32 9.74
N TRP A 446 14.96 -31.70 10.62
CA TRP A 446 14.55 -30.30 10.50
C TRP A 446 15.12 -29.49 11.67
N HIS A 447 15.37 -28.19 11.44
CA HIS A 447 15.87 -27.22 12.43
C HIS A 447 15.10 -25.91 12.33
N GLU A 448 15.16 -25.13 13.40
CA GLU A 448 14.52 -23.83 13.47
C GLU A 448 15.49 -22.74 12.95
N ILE A 449 14.99 -21.79 12.14
CA ILE A 449 15.85 -20.81 11.45
C ILE A 449 15.74 -19.37 11.99
N THR A 450 14.78 -19.08 12.87
CA THR A 450 14.61 -17.72 13.42
C THR A 450 15.42 -17.46 14.69
N GLY A 451 16.15 -18.47 15.15
CA GLY A 451 16.99 -18.39 16.34
C GLY A 451 16.22 -18.56 17.66
N SER A 452 15.01 -19.09 17.59
CA SER A 452 14.21 -19.40 18.78
C SER A 452 14.63 -20.70 19.46
N TYR A 453 15.11 -21.68 18.70
CA TYR A 453 15.56 -22.98 19.19
C TYR A 453 16.83 -23.44 18.49
N ASP A 454 17.75 -24.04 19.27
CA ASP A 454 18.92 -24.74 18.72
C ASP A 454 18.65 -26.24 18.49
N ASP A 455 17.45 -26.70 18.83
CA ASP A 455 17.06 -28.10 18.74
C ASP A 455 16.82 -28.52 17.29
N GLU A 456 17.08 -29.79 17.01
CA GLU A 456 16.70 -30.48 15.78
C GLU A 456 15.56 -31.44 16.08
N LEU A 457 14.71 -31.69 15.09
CA LEU A 457 13.68 -32.71 15.16
C LEU A 457 13.72 -33.60 13.92
N THR A 458 13.21 -34.82 14.06
CA THR A 458 13.07 -35.75 12.94
C THR A 458 11.60 -35.87 12.58
N ILE A 459 11.29 -35.78 11.30
CA ILE A 459 9.93 -35.99 10.78
C ILE A 459 9.64 -37.50 10.83
N GLY A 460 8.50 -37.89 11.41
CA GLY A 460 8.06 -39.26 11.48
C GLY A 460 7.74 -39.89 10.12
N ASP A 461 7.58 -41.20 10.07
CA ASP A 461 7.22 -41.95 8.85
C ASP A 461 5.88 -41.48 8.25
N ASP A 462 5.00 -40.92 9.09
CA ASP A 462 3.69 -40.35 8.69
C ASP A 462 3.77 -38.89 8.20
N GLY A 463 4.96 -38.34 8.10
CA GLY A 463 5.19 -36.94 7.69
C GLY A 463 4.90 -35.90 8.76
N LYS A 464 4.79 -36.31 10.05
CA LYS A 464 4.49 -35.43 11.16
C LYS A 464 5.65 -35.26 12.12
N ALA A 465 5.64 -34.13 12.84
CA ALA A 465 6.51 -33.91 14.00
C ALA A 465 5.85 -32.99 15.01
N LEU A 466 6.40 -32.93 16.23
CA LEU A 466 6.03 -31.95 17.25
C LEU A 466 6.90 -30.71 17.08
N PHE A 467 6.31 -29.65 16.59
CA PHE A 467 6.95 -28.34 16.43
C PHE A 467 6.67 -27.45 17.63
N LYS A 468 7.63 -26.60 17.99
CA LYS A 468 7.56 -25.74 19.19
C LYS A 468 7.76 -24.27 18.82
N VAL A 469 7.21 -23.39 19.65
CA VAL A 469 7.37 -21.94 19.58
C VAL A 469 7.42 -21.35 20.98
N HIS A 470 8.32 -20.39 21.24
CA HIS A 470 8.31 -19.62 22.49
C HIS A 470 7.18 -18.61 22.54
N GLY A 471 6.73 -18.30 23.75
CA GLY A 471 5.69 -17.30 24.01
C GLY A 471 6.05 -15.92 23.47
N GLY A 472 5.11 -15.28 22.78
CA GLY A 472 5.29 -13.99 22.13
C GLY A 472 6.29 -13.99 20.95
N LYS A 473 6.53 -15.16 20.34
CA LYS A 473 7.49 -15.36 19.24
C LYS A 473 6.86 -16.06 18.04
N LEU A 474 7.63 -16.11 16.95
CA LEU A 474 7.43 -17.06 15.85
C LEU A 474 8.54 -18.11 15.88
N ALA A 475 8.29 -19.26 15.26
CA ALA A 475 9.29 -20.26 14.95
C ALA A 475 9.06 -20.78 13.53
N VAL A 476 10.12 -20.83 12.72
CA VAL A 476 10.09 -21.36 11.35
C VAL A 476 11.02 -22.54 11.27
N TRP A 477 10.43 -23.72 11.09
CA TRP A 477 11.14 -24.97 10.98
C TRP A 477 11.27 -25.40 9.53
N VAL A 478 12.47 -25.76 9.11
CA VAL A 478 12.77 -26.17 7.74
C VAL A 478 13.72 -27.37 7.72
N ARG A 479 13.76 -28.07 6.60
CA ARG A 479 14.72 -29.16 6.40
C ARG A 479 16.15 -28.65 6.58
N LYS A 480 16.92 -29.36 7.38
CA LYS A 480 18.38 -29.14 7.53
C LYS A 480 19.07 -29.62 6.25
N LYS A 481 19.90 -28.76 5.67
CA LYS A 481 20.78 -29.15 4.57
C LYS A 481 21.96 -29.93 5.12
N ASP A 482 22.27 -31.05 4.47
CA ASP A 482 23.46 -31.86 4.79
C ASP A 482 24.78 -31.10 4.60
#